data_a341dd592b40d64c178d04c90910159a
#
_entry.id   a341dd592b40d64c178d04c90910159a
#
_cell.length_a   1.000
_cell.length_b   1.000
_cell.length_c   1.000
_cell.angle_alpha   90.00
_cell.angle_beta   90.00
_cell.angle_gamma   90.00
#
_symmetry.space_group_name_H-M   'P 1'
#
loop_
_entity.id
_entity.type
_entity.pdbx_description
1 polymer ?
#
loop_
_entity_poly.entity_id
_entity_poly.type
_entity_poly.pdbx_seq_one_letter_code
_entity_poly.pdbx_strand_id
1 'polypeptide(L)'
;MGMVESRSIEFMKEQPTAAVVRGDFGPGVVYLGYLPDRILEGGPEEIGELDDELKRHSKKNVSWDQPHPPGAAIGGFDFEGNWHFSFYSKLEARPLGDLWPEGEGIFSVLEEGWDCRTGPEEYAEMVRQAHEEIRKGEIYQVNLARFMRYESEGLDAWEFFRWLWRTGQAPRSFFYRMGEKALAGASMELFLGIERDRVITQPIKGTRARGLNREGDERAAFELGTDPKEVAELVMITDLLRNDLGAICQFGSVEVRDLVRSRSFSHVHHLFSTIEGKLRLGLGMVEAVKECLPGGSVTGAPKRRAVEILQSLEVEPRGFYTGAVGYFGYDGTARFAMGIRMAEITGNTVRCGVGSGITIGSDPLGEYEETKAKARVMVEAMAAYQAARRVRA
;
A
#
# COMPACT_ATOMS: atom_id res chain seq x y z
N MET A 1 29.99 -6.20 -27.90
CA MET A 1 29.49 -5.14 -27.01
C MET A 1 28.16 -4.53 -27.50
N GLY A 2 28.01 -4.18 -28.79
CA GLY A 2 26.78 -3.52 -29.29
C GLY A 2 25.49 -4.35 -29.34
N MET A 3 25.53 -5.68 -29.37
CA MET A 3 24.33 -6.53 -29.42
C MET A 3 23.68 -6.82 -28.06
N VAL A 4 24.45 -6.74 -26.97
CA VAL A 4 23.90 -6.94 -25.62
C VAL A 4 23.19 -5.69 -25.13
N GLU A 5 23.70 -4.48 -25.44
CA GLU A 5 23.07 -3.21 -25.11
C GLU A 5 21.78 -2.97 -25.89
N SER A 6 21.71 -3.35 -27.18
CA SER A 6 20.49 -3.18 -27.97
C SER A 6 19.36 -4.10 -27.50
N ARG A 7 19.65 -5.36 -27.12
CA ARG A 7 18.66 -6.28 -26.54
C ARG A 7 18.17 -5.81 -25.16
N SER A 8 19.05 -5.26 -24.33
CA SER A 8 18.67 -4.71 -23.02
C SER A 8 17.76 -3.49 -23.15
N ILE A 9 18.01 -2.62 -24.13
CA ILE A 9 17.19 -1.43 -24.38
C ILE A 9 15.83 -1.82 -24.99
N GLU A 10 15.78 -2.81 -25.89
CA GLU A 10 14.54 -3.33 -26.47
C GLU A 10 13.69 -4.03 -25.41
N PHE A 11 14.30 -4.84 -24.54
CA PHE A 11 13.64 -5.50 -23.42
C PHE A 11 13.09 -4.50 -22.39
N MET A 12 13.81 -3.40 -22.10
CA MET A 12 13.32 -2.33 -21.23
C MET A 12 12.17 -1.54 -21.84
N LYS A 13 12.04 -1.47 -23.17
CA LYS A 13 10.90 -0.83 -23.84
C LYS A 13 9.63 -1.67 -23.76
N GLU A 14 9.73 -2.97 -23.54
CA GLU A 14 8.59 -3.89 -23.43
C GLU A 14 8.07 -4.04 -22.00
N GLN A 15 8.84 -3.61 -20.97
CA GLN A 15 8.40 -3.66 -19.58
C GLN A 15 7.72 -2.37 -19.16
N PRO A 16 6.58 -2.44 -18.45
CA PRO A 16 5.94 -1.25 -17.91
C PRO A 16 6.84 -0.59 -16.86
N THR A 17 6.87 0.74 -16.85
CA THR A 17 7.51 1.53 -15.79
C THR A 17 6.56 1.77 -14.62
N ALA A 18 5.25 1.60 -14.85
CA ALA A 18 4.25 1.62 -13.80
C ALA A 18 3.13 0.62 -14.08
N ALA A 19 2.62 0.00 -13.03
CA ALA A 19 1.41 -0.81 -13.05
C ALA A 19 0.61 -0.52 -11.77
N VAL A 20 -0.68 -0.25 -11.91
CA VAL A 20 -1.58 -0.02 -10.77
C VAL A 20 -2.83 -0.88 -10.95
N VAL A 21 -3.09 -1.72 -9.96
CA VAL A 21 -4.26 -2.59 -9.95
C VAL A 21 -5.47 -1.84 -9.41
N ARG A 22 -6.52 -1.78 -10.21
CA ARG A 22 -7.85 -1.38 -9.78
C ARG A 22 -8.68 -2.63 -9.51
N GLY A 23 -8.62 -3.13 -8.28
CA GLY A 23 -9.43 -4.24 -7.80
C GLY A 23 -10.51 -3.72 -6.86
N ASP A 24 -11.61 -3.21 -7.43
CA ASP A 24 -12.83 -2.98 -6.67
C ASP A 24 -13.69 -4.24 -6.69
N PHE A 25 -14.95 -4.18 -6.31
CA PHE A 25 -15.90 -5.29 -6.18
C PHE A 25 -16.25 -6.04 -7.48
N GLY A 26 -15.55 -5.78 -8.59
CA GLY A 26 -15.74 -6.40 -9.91
C GLY A 26 -14.48 -7.07 -10.46
N PRO A 27 -14.49 -7.55 -11.71
CA PRO A 27 -13.30 -8.07 -12.36
C PRO A 27 -12.24 -6.96 -12.37
N GLY A 28 -11.12 -7.23 -11.69
CA GLY A 28 -10.05 -6.25 -11.55
C GLY A 28 -9.36 -5.98 -12.89
N VAL A 29 -8.91 -4.75 -13.04
CA VAL A 29 -8.14 -4.26 -14.19
C VAL A 29 -6.81 -3.72 -13.69
N VAL A 30 -5.75 -3.94 -14.46
CA VAL A 30 -4.47 -3.30 -14.24
C VAL A 30 -4.23 -2.23 -15.29
N TYR A 31 -3.81 -1.05 -14.87
CA TYR A 31 -3.36 0.04 -15.73
C TYR A 31 -1.85 -0.01 -15.82
N LEU A 32 -1.33 -0.06 -17.05
CA LEU A 32 0.09 -0.13 -17.34
C LEU A 32 0.56 1.16 -18.02
N GLY A 33 1.62 1.76 -17.47
CA GLY A 33 2.36 2.85 -18.08
C GLY A 33 3.75 2.37 -18.48
N TYR A 34 4.17 2.64 -19.71
CA TYR A 34 5.46 2.18 -20.23
C TYR A 34 6.52 3.28 -20.19
N LEU A 35 6.38 4.30 -21.03
CA LEU A 35 7.30 5.42 -21.12
C LEU A 35 6.57 6.69 -20.66
N PRO A 36 6.97 7.30 -19.54
CA PRO A 36 6.35 8.55 -19.11
C PRO A 36 6.73 9.70 -20.03
N ASP A 37 5.77 10.58 -20.29
CA ASP A 37 6.01 11.83 -21.03
C ASP A 37 6.82 12.82 -20.20
N ARG A 38 6.63 12.77 -18.88
CA ARG A 38 7.27 13.64 -17.89
C ARG A 38 7.37 12.94 -16.54
N ILE A 39 8.38 13.33 -15.77
CA ILE A 39 8.56 12.91 -14.38
C ILE A 39 8.73 14.16 -13.54
N LEU A 40 8.06 14.21 -12.41
CA LEU A 40 8.20 15.26 -11.40
C LEU A 40 8.40 14.62 -10.02
N GLU A 41 9.22 15.26 -9.21
CA GLU A 41 9.46 14.89 -7.82
C GLU A 41 9.65 16.15 -6.98
N GLY A 42 9.37 16.06 -5.68
CA GLY A 42 9.54 17.19 -4.78
C GLY A 42 9.24 16.86 -3.33
N GLY A 43 9.46 17.85 -2.48
CA GLY A 43 9.10 17.80 -1.07
C GLY A 43 7.66 18.28 -0.81
N PRO A 44 7.22 18.24 0.48
CA PRO A 44 5.88 18.64 0.88
C PRO A 44 5.51 20.08 0.49
N GLU A 45 6.48 20.98 0.44
CA GLU A 45 6.26 22.40 0.10
C GLU A 45 6.11 22.64 -1.42
N GLU A 46 6.59 21.71 -2.25
CA GLU A 46 6.60 21.81 -3.71
C GLU A 46 5.37 21.16 -4.35
N ILE A 47 4.40 20.73 -3.55
CA ILE A 47 3.21 19.99 -4.01
C ILE A 47 2.39 20.75 -5.06
N GLY A 48 2.46 22.07 -5.08
CA GLY A 48 1.80 22.92 -6.07
C GLY A 48 2.24 22.63 -7.51
N GLU A 49 3.49 22.21 -7.73
CA GLU A 49 3.99 21.86 -9.07
C GLU A 49 3.28 20.62 -9.63
N LEU A 50 3.01 19.62 -8.78
CA LEU A 50 2.25 18.44 -9.15
C LEU A 50 0.81 18.80 -9.53
N ASP A 51 0.15 19.65 -8.74
CA ASP A 51 -1.22 20.09 -9.00
C ASP A 51 -1.34 20.92 -10.30
N ASP A 52 -0.39 21.82 -10.54
CA ASP A 52 -0.34 22.63 -11.76
C ASP A 52 -0.11 21.79 -13.00
N GLU A 53 0.75 20.78 -12.94
CA GLU A 53 0.97 19.87 -14.06
C GLU A 53 -0.25 19.00 -14.33
N LEU A 54 -0.91 18.46 -13.30
CA LEU A 54 -2.15 17.72 -13.45
C LEU A 54 -3.25 18.55 -14.11
N LYS A 55 -3.39 19.81 -13.74
CA LYS A 55 -4.35 20.74 -14.37
C LYS A 55 -4.09 20.94 -15.87
N ARG A 56 -2.83 20.92 -16.32
CA ARG A 56 -2.47 21.02 -17.75
C ARG A 56 -2.94 19.80 -18.54
N HIS A 57 -2.92 18.61 -17.92
CA HIS A 57 -3.33 17.35 -18.53
C HIS A 57 -4.83 17.05 -18.38
N SER A 58 -5.51 17.69 -17.43
CA SER A 58 -6.94 17.49 -17.18
C SER A 58 -7.79 17.89 -18.38
N LYS A 59 -8.51 16.94 -18.95
CA LYS A 59 -9.43 17.15 -20.06
C LYS A 59 -10.80 17.57 -19.57
N LYS A 60 -11.28 18.75 -19.95
CA LYS A 60 -12.57 19.31 -19.51
C LYS A 60 -13.81 18.52 -19.97
N ASN A 61 -13.68 17.61 -20.95
CA ASN A 61 -14.79 16.85 -21.54
C ASN A 61 -14.41 15.37 -21.66
N VAL A 62 -14.16 14.69 -20.53
CA VAL A 62 -13.98 13.24 -20.56
C VAL A 62 -15.34 12.57 -20.49
N SER A 63 -15.62 11.66 -21.43
CA SER A 63 -16.77 10.75 -21.32
C SER A 63 -16.50 9.79 -20.16
N TRP A 64 -17.36 9.82 -19.17
CA TRP A 64 -17.32 8.93 -17.99
C TRP A 64 -17.70 7.48 -18.32
N ASP A 65 -18.08 7.22 -19.57
CA ASP A 65 -18.42 5.89 -20.06
C ASP A 65 -17.19 5.03 -20.38
N GLN A 66 -15.98 5.62 -20.27
CA GLN A 66 -14.75 4.85 -20.45
C GLN A 66 -14.39 4.09 -19.16
N PRO A 67 -14.03 2.81 -19.28
CA PRO A 67 -13.72 1.97 -18.12
C PRO A 67 -12.40 2.34 -17.41
N HIS A 68 -11.59 3.21 -17.98
CA HIS A 68 -10.28 3.63 -17.47
C HIS A 68 -9.96 5.08 -17.85
N PRO A 69 -9.11 5.77 -17.07
CA PRO A 69 -8.67 7.12 -17.41
C PRO A 69 -7.89 7.13 -18.74
N PRO A 70 -8.06 8.17 -19.55
CA PRO A 70 -7.37 8.31 -20.85
C PRO A 70 -5.85 8.47 -20.71
N GLY A 71 -5.38 8.86 -19.53
CA GLY A 71 -4.01 9.01 -19.08
C GLY A 71 -4.00 9.33 -17.60
N ALA A 72 -2.84 9.28 -16.98
CA ALA A 72 -2.69 9.55 -15.54
C ALA A 72 -1.27 9.96 -15.16
N ALA A 73 -1.14 10.63 -14.02
CA ALA A 73 0.10 10.66 -13.25
C ALA A 73 0.09 9.49 -12.26
N ILE A 74 1.04 8.56 -12.41
CA ILE A 74 1.21 7.40 -11.52
C ILE A 74 2.46 7.62 -10.68
N GLY A 75 2.37 7.35 -9.39
CA GLY A 75 3.46 7.56 -8.46
C GLY A 75 3.05 7.43 -7.01
N GLY A 76 3.71 8.17 -6.13
CA GLY A 76 3.38 8.08 -4.72
C GLY A 76 3.96 9.20 -3.88
N PHE A 77 3.48 9.19 -2.66
CA PHE A 77 3.97 9.98 -1.54
C PHE A 77 4.64 9.05 -0.54
N ASP A 78 5.80 9.43 -0.04
CA ASP A 78 6.38 8.73 1.10
C ASP A 78 5.73 9.16 2.43
N PHE A 79 6.14 8.54 3.53
CA PHE A 79 5.62 8.85 4.86
C PHE A 79 5.96 10.27 5.32
N GLU A 80 7.09 10.77 4.89
CA GLU A 80 7.61 12.10 5.22
C GLU A 80 6.96 13.21 4.37
N GLY A 81 6.18 12.83 3.34
CA GLY A 81 5.44 13.73 2.45
C GLY A 81 6.18 14.12 1.17
N ASN A 82 7.37 13.54 0.92
CA ASN A 82 8.01 13.69 -0.38
C ASN A 82 7.22 12.91 -1.43
N TRP A 83 7.29 13.34 -2.67
CA TRP A 83 6.49 12.77 -3.73
C TRP A 83 7.28 12.60 -5.03
N HIS A 84 6.87 11.59 -5.81
CA HIS A 84 7.44 11.31 -7.13
C HIS A 84 6.33 10.77 -8.05
N PHE A 85 6.11 11.41 -9.21
CA PHE A 85 5.08 11.03 -10.16
C PHE A 85 5.59 11.04 -11.59
N SER A 86 5.19 10.02 -12.34
CA SER A 86 5.40 9.88 -13.78
C SER A 86 4.08 10.10 -14.51
N PHE A 87 4.10 10.96 -15.52
CA PHE A 87 2.94 11.38 -16.31
C PHE A 87 2.85 10.55 -17.59
N TYR A 88 1.71 9.92 -17.83
CA TYR A 88 1.46 9.08 -18.99
C TYR A 88 0.26 9.63 -19.75
N SER A 89 0.45 10.08 -20.99
CA SER A 89 -0.65 10.52 -21.87
C SER A 89 -1.56 9.38 -22.30
N LYS A 90 -1.07 8.13 -22.16
CA LYS A 90 -1.81 6.91 -22.49
C LYS A 90 -1.46 5.79 -21.52
N LEU A 91 -2.49 5.08 -21.05
CA LEU A 91 -2.37 3.86 -20.27
C LEU A 91 -2.91 2.67 -21.06
N GLU A 92 -2.32 1.51 -20.86
CA GLU A 92 -2.86 0.25 -21.32
C GLU A 92 -3.66 -0.41 -20.18
N ALA A 93 -4.89 -0.85 -20.46
CA ALA A 93 -5.71 -1.57 -19.50
C ALA A 93 -5.75 -3.06 -19.86
N ARG A 94 -5.43 -3.93 -18.90
CA ARG A 94 -5.48 -5.39 -19.08
C ARG A 94 -6.24 -6.07 -17.95
N PRO A 95 -6.85 -7.25 -18.21
CA PRO A 95 -7.36 -8.13 -17.17
C PRO A 95 -6.25 -8.53 -16.19
N LEU A 96 -6.60 -8.72 -14.92
CA LEU A 96 -5.65 -9.06 -13.85
C LEU A 96 -4.81 -10.32 -14.12
N GLY A 97 -5.42 -11.36 -14.72
CA GLY A 97 -4.76 -12.65 -14.94
C GLY A 97 -3.64 -12.64 -15.97
N ASP A 98 -3.63 -11.67 -16.89
CA ASP A 98 -2.71 -11.65 -18.03
C ASP A 98 -1.23 -11.40 -17.64
N LEU A 99 -1.01 -10.88 -16.44
CA LEU A 99 0.33 -10.51 -15.97
C LEU A 99 0.94 -11.49 -14.97
N TRP A 100 0.24 -12.57 -14.62
CA TRP A 100 0.79 -13.53 -13.68
C TRP A 100 2.00 -14.27 -14.27
N PRO A 101 3.06 -14.49 -13.49
CA PRO A 101 4.21 -15.25 -13.97
C PRO A 101 3.80 -16.71 -14.25
N GLU A 102 4.40 -17.30 -15.27
CA GLU A 102 4.24 -18.73 -15.57
C GLU A 102 4.96 -19.60 -14.53
N GLY A 103 4.44 -20.78 -14.27
CA GLY A 103 4.97 -21.79 -13.36
C GLY A 103 4.19 -21.94 -12.07
N GLU A 104 4.36 -23.07 -11.41
CA GLU A 104 3.83 -23.31 -10.07
C GLU A 104 4.79 -22.70 -9.05
N GLY A 105 4.28 -21.80 -8.19
CA GLY A 105 5.06 -21.25 -7.09
C GLY A 105 5.31 -22.33 -6.04
N ILE A 106 6.56 -22.74 -5.85
CA ILE A 106 6.93 -23.57 -4.72
C ILE A 106 7.06 -22.65 -3.52
N PHE A 107 6.06 -22.64 -2.66
CA PHE A 107 6.04 -21.83 -1.46
C PHE A 107 6.73 -22.56 -0.31
N SER A 108 8.06 -22.60 -0.30
CA SER A 108 8.80 -22.97 0.90
C SER A 108 9.03 -21.71 1.73
N VAL A 109 8.56 -21.69 2.94
CA VAL A 109 8.75 -20.56 3.86
C VAL A 109 10.15 -20.68 4.45
N LEU A 110 11.15 -20.18 3.72
CA LEU A 110 12.50 -20.00 4.24
C LEU A 110 12.69 -18.49 4.51
N GLU A 111 12.72 -18.10 5.77
CA GLU A 111 13.12 -16.75 6.19
C GLU A 111 14.64 -16.53 6.00
N GLU A 112 15.35 -17.53 5.52
CA GLU A 112 16.80 -17.48 5.27
C GLU A 112 17.14 -16.38 4.23
N GLY A 113 18.15 -15.59 4.54
CA GLY A 113 18.65 -14.52 3.68
C GLY A 113 18.00 -13.13 3.93
N TRP A 114 17.00 -13.03 4.83
CA TRP A 114 16.48 -11.75 5.26
C TRP A 114 17.26 -11.22 6.46
N ASP A 115 17.85 -10.04 6.30
CA ASP A 115 18.47 -9.27 7.39
C ASP A 115 17.46 -8.30 8.01
N CYS A 116 17.52 -8.17 9.33
CA CYS A 116 16.66 -7.28 10.09
C CYS A 116 17.46 -6.62 11.22
N ARG A 117 17.60 -5.29 11.15
CA ARG A 117 18.33 -4.53 12.17
C ARG A 117 17.59 -4.43 13.51
N THR A 118 16.27 -4.54 13.48
CA THR A 118 15.43 -4.53 14.68
C THR A 118 14.99 -5.94 14.98
N GLY A 119 15.69 -6.61 15.88
CA GLY A 119 15.39 -7.97 16.33
C GLY A 119 14.22 -8.00 17.32
N PRO A 120 13.90 -9.20 17.89
CA PRO A 120 12.78 -9.35 18.81
C PRO A 120 12.91 -8.51 20.08
N GLU A 121 14.09 -8.41 20.66
CA GLU A 121 14.30 -7.67 21.92
C GLU A 121 14.27 -6.16 21.71
N GLU A 122 14.86 -5.67 20.61
CA GLU A 122 14.80 -4.25 20.25
C GLU A 122 13.36 -3.82 19.95
N TYR A 123 12.61 -4.64 19.21
CA TYR A 123 11.21 -4.34 18.94
C TYR A 123 10.35 -4.38 20.20
N ALA A 124 10.58 -5.36 21.08
CA ALA A 124 9.88 -5.45 22.35
C ALA A 124 10.18 -4.23 23.25
N GLU A 125 11.40 -3.69 23.18
CA GLU A 125 11.74 -2.46 23.92
C GLU A 125 10.99 -1.24 23.33
N MET A 126 10.91 -1.11 22.01
CA MET A 126 10.07 -0.07 21.38
C MET A 126 8.62 -0.14 21.85
N VAL A 127 8.06 -1.37 21.96
CA VAL A 127 6.68 -1.58 22.45
C VAL A 127 6.55 -1.14 23.91
N ARG A 128 7.53 -1.44 24.79
CA ARG A 128 7.51 -0.99 26.19
C ARG A 128 7.54 0.53 26.29
N GLN A 129 8.36 1.19 25.49
CA GLN A 129 8.42 2.66 25.44
C GLN A 129 7.10 3.26 24.95
N ALA A 130 6.48 2.66 23.92
CA ALA A 130 5.13 3.04 23.48
C ALA A 130 4.07 2.88 24.58
N HIS A 131 4.14 1.81 25.37
CA HIS A 131 3.26 1.64 26.54
C HIS A 131 3.42 2.76 27.59
N GLU A 132 4.63 3.27 27.78
CA GLU A 132 4.85 4.40 28.68
C GLU A 132 4.14 5.66 28.18
N GLU A 133 4.22 5.95 26.88
CA GLU A 133 3.51 7.09 26.29
C GLU A 133 1.98 6.93 26.36
N ILE A 134 1.46 5.70 26.20
CA ILE A 134 0.04 5.39 26.40
C ILE A 134 -0.37 5.60 27.86
N ARG A 135 0.44 5.16 28.84
CA ARG A 135 0.16 5.36 30.28
C ARG A 135 0.19 6.82 30.70
N LYS A 136 1.01 7.65 30.05
CA LYS A 136 1.02 9.11 30.23
C LYS A 136 -0.22 9.79 29.66
N GLY A 137 -1.02 9.08 28.84
CA GLY A 137 -2.19 9.62 28.18
C GLY A 137 -1.87 10.44 26.91
N GLU A 138 -0.65 10.34 26.39
CA GLU A 138 -0.20 11.05 25.19
C GLU A 138 -0.83 10.49 23.91
N ILE A 139 -1.02 9.17 23.87
CA ILE A 139 -1.62 8.44 22.75
C ILE A 139 -2.49 7.29 23.26
N TYR A 140 -3.41 6.83 22.42
CA TYR A 140 -4.22 5.61 22.68
C TYR A 140 -3.62 4.39 21.97
N GLN A 141 -3.02 4.63 20.80
CA GLN A 141 -2.41 3.61 19.96
C GLN A 141 -1.29 4.24 19.13
N VAL A 142 -0.27 3.44 18.81
CA VAL A 142 0.76 3.77 17.83
C VAL A 142 1.10 2.55 16.99
N ASN A 143 1.42 2.73 15.71
CA ASN A 143 1.73 1.63 14.79
C ASN A 143 3.25 1.59 14.55
N LEU A 144 3.98 0.81 15.36
CA LEU A 144 5.43 0.67 15.28
C LEU A 144 5.86 -0.18 14.09
N ALA A 145 6.94 0.24 13.42
CA ALA A 145 7.51 -0.45 12.27
C ALA A 145 8.95 -0.92 12.49
N ARG A 146 9.31 -1.98 11.77
CA ARG A 146 10.69 -2.44 11.58
C ARG A 146 10.93 -2.78 10.12
N PHE A 147 12.19 -2.89 9.70
CA PHE A 147 12.55 -3.10 8.31
C PHE A 147 13.39 -4.36 8.12
N MET A 148 13.09 -5.08 7.05
CA MET A 148 13.79 -6.28 6.60
C MET A 148 14.42 -6.00 5.25
N ARG A 149 15.60 -6.60 5.00
CA ARG A 149 16.34 -6.50 3.73
C ARG A 149 16.67 -7.87 3.19
N TYR A 150 16.64 -7.97 1.88
CA TYR A 150 17.08 -9.16 1.16
C TYR A 150 17.98 -8.74 -0.01
N GLU A 151 19.15 -9.38 -0.14
CA GLU A 151 20.04 -9.17 -1.25
C GLU A 151 19.86 -10.28 -2.31
N SER A 152 19.62 -9.87 -3.56
CA SER A 152 19.41 -10.79 -4.68
C SER A 152 20.19 -10.31 -5.90
N GLU A 153 21.33 -10.94 -6.18
CA GLU A 153 22.11 -10.61 -7.35
C GLU A 153 21.29 -10.76 -8.64
N GLY A 154 21.36 -9.75 -9.52
CA GLY A 154 20.62 -9.70 -10.77
C GLY A 154 19.09 -9.64 -10.58
N LEU A 155 18.62 -8.95 -9.55
CA LEU A 155 17.20 -8.77 -9.26
C LEU A 155 16.48 -8.04 -10.40
N ASP A 156 15.45 -8.65 -10.95
CA ASP A 156 14.47 -8.00 -11.82
C ASP A 156 13.26 -7.58 -10.98
N ALA A 157 13.12 -6.28 -10.77
CA ALA A 157 12.08 -5.71 -9.92
C ALA A 157 10.67 -5.95 -10.49
N TRP A 158 10.49 -5.96 -11.82
CA TRP A 158 9.21 -6.24 -12.45
C TRP A 158 8.81 -7.71 -12.28
N GLU A 159 9.73 -8.64 -12.53
CA GLU A 159 9.46 -10.07 -12.31
C GLU A 159 9.20 -10.37 -10.83
N PHE A 160 9.94 -9.75 -9.90
CA PHE A 160 9.65 -9.87 -8.48
C PHE A 160 8.23 -9.36 -8.14
N PHE A 161 7.81 -8.20 -8.69
CA PHE A 161 6.45 -7.70 -8.50
C PHE A 161 5.39 -8.68 -8.99
N ARG A 162 5.59 -9.33 -10.15
CA ARG A 162 4.64 -10.31 -10.68
C ARG A 162 4.46 -11.49 -9.71
N TRP A 163 5.55 -11.97 -9.11
CA TRP A 163 5.49 -13.01 -8.08
C TRP A 163 4.84 -12.51 -6.80
N LEU A 164 5.17 -11.30 -6.34
CA LEU A 164 4.54 -10.69 -5.18
C LEU A 164 3.03 -10.55 -5.37
N TRP A 165 2.61 -10.09 -6.53
CA TRP A 165 1.21 -9.94 -6.85
C TRP A 165 0.49 -11.29 -6.92
N ARG A 166 1.06 -12.29 -7.55
CA ARG A 166 0.51 -13.66 -7.60
C ARG A 166 0.39 -14.28 -6.21
N THR A 167 1.37 -14.07 -5.34
CA THR A 167 1.37 -14.56 -3.96
C THR A 167 0.33 -13.84 -3.10
N GLY A 168 0.31 -12.52 -3.16
CA GLY A 168 -0.55 -11.68 -2.33
C GLY A 168 -2.01 -11.57 -2.82
N GLN A 169 -2.25 -11.68 -4.12
CA GLN A 169 -3.54 -11.49 -4.79
C GLN A 169 -4.34 -10.27 -4.30
N ALA A 170 -3.60 -9.21 -3.96
CA ALA A 170 -4.17 -8.04 -3.33
C ALA A 170 -4.84 -7.10 -4.35
N PRO A 171 -6.01 -6.53 -4.01
CA PRO A 171 -6.82 -5.74 -4.95
C PRO A 171 -6.21 -4.40 -5.31
N ARG A 172 -5.19 -3.93 -4.58
CA ARG A 172 -4.54 -2.63 -4.77
C ARG A 172 -3.03 -2.80 -4.89
N SER A 173 -2.62 -3.81 -5.67
CA SER A 173 -1.21 -4.03 -5.98
C SER A 173 -0.70 -2.95 -6.91
N PHE A 174 0.57 -2.64 -6.78
CA PHE A 174 1.23 -1.61 -7.60
C PHE A 174 2.68 -1.96 -7.87
N PHE A 175 3.16 -1.50 -9.00
CA PHE A 175 4.57 -1.42 -9.37
C PHE A 175 4.86 -0.02 -9.88
N TYR A 176 5.96 0.58 -9.43
CA TYR A 176 6.35 1.89 -9.89
C TYR A 176 7.88 2.04 -9.90
N ARG A 177 8.43 2.42 -11.04
CA ARG A 177 9.87 2.60 -11.24
C ARG A 177 10.24 4.08 -11.15
N MET A 178 11.24 4.39 -10.33
CA MET A 178 11.80 5.72 -10.11
C MET A 178 13.29 5.67 -10.42
N GLY A 179 13.67 5.85 -11.70
CA GLY A 179 15.05 5.66 -12.12
C GLY A 179 15.57 4.24 -11.80
N GLU A 180 16.61 4.17 -10.96
CA GLU A 180 17.18 2.89 -10.49
C GLU A 180 16.41 2.24 -9.33
N LYS A 181 15.48 2.98 -8.72
CA LYS A 181 14.62 2.46 -7.67
C LYS A 181 13.30 1.95 -8.23
N ALA A 182 12.68 1.01 -7.53
CA ALA A 182 11.32 0.59 -7.82
C ALA A 182 10.53 0.31 -6.53
N LEU A 183 9.24 0.53 -6.60
CA LEU A 183 8.27 0.13 -5.59
C LEU A 183 7.48 -1.06 -6.11
N ALA A 184 7.32 -2.09 -5.30
CA ALA A 184 6.49 -3.25 -5.59
C ALA A 184 5.60 -3.55 -4.39
N GLY A 185 4.28 -3.51 -4.55
CA GLY A 185 3.35 -3.67 -3.43
C GLY A 185 2.15 -4.56 -3.75
N ALA A 186 1.73 -5.33 -2.75
CA ALA A 186 0.51 -6.12 -2.72
C ALA A 186 -0.41 -5.61 -1.60
N SER A 187 -0.82 -4.34 -1.70
CA SER A 187 -1.63 -3.67 -0.70
C SER A 187 -3.08 -4.11 -0.76
N MET A 188 -3.68 -4.30 0.39
CA MET A 188 -5.10 -4.64 0.53
C MET A 188 -5.94 -3.41 0.88
N GLU A 189 -5.31 -2.33 1.36
CA GLU A 189 -5.98 -1.16 1.92
C GLU A 189 -6.09 -0.01 0.91
N LEU A 190 -7.31 0.52 0.75
CA LEU A 190 -7.54 1.77 0.04
C LEU A 190 -7.27 2.94 1.00
N PHE A 191 -6.17 3.65 0.74
CA PHE A 191 -5.87 4.87 1.45
C PHE A 191 -6.89 5.96 1.12
N LEU A 192 -7.01 6.31 -0.16
CA LEU A 192 -7.97 7.30 -0.63
C LEU A 192 -8.37 7.05 -2.09
N GLY A 193 -9.68 7.12 -2.36
CA GLY A 193 -10.23 7.17 -3.70
C GLY A 193 -11.04 8.45 -3.89
N ILE A 194 -10.91 9.09 -5.07
CA ILE A 194 -11.73 10.25 -5.45
C ILE A 194 -12.31 9.96 -6.83
N GLU A 195 -13.62 10.10 -6.94
CA GLU A 195 -14.35 10.01 -8.19
C GLU A 195 -15.34 11.18 -8.26
N ARG A 196 -15.09 12.16 -9.11
CA ARG A 196 -15.82 13.44 -9.15
C ARG A 196 -15.69 14.17 -7.80
N ASP A 197 -16.80 14.30 -7.08
CA ASP A 197 -16.86 14.89 -5.74
C ASP A 197 -16.89 13.84 -4.62
N ARG A 198 -17.03 12.54 -4.94
CA ARG A 198 -17.06 11.47 -3.95
C ARG A 198 -15.65 11.09 -3.52
N VAL A 199 -15.44 11.12 -2.22
CA VAL A 199 -14.22 10.65 -1.57
C VAL A 199 -14.52 9.36 -0.80
N ILE A 200 -13.61 8.38 -0.85
CA ILE A 200 -13.76 7.10 -0.17
C ILE A 200 -12.44 6.63 0.43
N THR A 201 -12.49 6.06 1.63
CA THR A 201 -11.37 5.31 2.24
C THR A 201 -11.88 3.99 2.82
N GLN A 202 -11.02 2.94 2.80
CA GLN A 202 -11.41 1.62 3.28
C GLN A 202 -10.30 1.01 4.13
N PRO A 203 -10.28 1.32 5.44
CA PRO A 203 -9.35 0.67 6.37
C PRO A 203 -9.65 -0.81 6.51
N ILE A 204 -8.59 -1.58 6.74
CA ILE A 204 -8.64 -3.02 6.95
C ILE A 204 -7.96 -3.36 8.28
N LYS A 205 -8.61 -4.19 9.09
CA LYS A 205 -8.07 -4.77 10.32
C LYS A 205 -8.50 -6.24 10.41
N GLY A 206 -7.87 -6.95 11.31
CA GLY A 206 -8.14 -8.36 11.50
C GLY A 206 -7.77 -9.22 10.29
N THR A 207 -7.17 -10.34 10.56
CA THR A 207 -6.82 -11.32 9.52
C THR A 207 -7.03 -12.71 10.07
N ARG A 208 -7.80 -13.54 9.35
CA ARG A 208 -7.95 -14.95 9.67
C ARG A 208 -7.82 -15.78 8.40
N ALA A 209 -7.09 -16.90 8.49
CA ALA A 209 -6.94 -17.82 7.36
C ALA A 209 -8.30 -18.40 6.95
N ARG A 210 -8.45 -18.70 5.64
CA ARG A 210 -9.61 -19.41 5.11
C ARG A 210 -9.70 -20.82 5.72
N GLY A 211 -10.92 -21.29 5.96
CA GLY A 211 -11.17 -22.66 6.37
C GLY A 211 -10.90 -23.68 5.26
N LEU A 212 -10.53 -24.90 5.63
CA LEU A 212 -10.26 -25.98 4.68
C LEU A 212 -11.52 -26.51 3.98
N ASN A 213 -12.70 -26.24 4.54
CA ASN A 213 -14.01 -26.57 3.98
C ASN A 213 -14.98 -25.44 4.26
N ARG A 214 -16.18 -25.51 3.67
CA ARG A 214 -17.19 -24.46 3.74
C ARG A 214 -17.58 -24.10 5.18
N GLU A 215 -17.82 -25.11 6.03
CA GLU A 215 -18.23 -24.90 7.43
C GLU A 215 -17.11 -24.22 8.24
N GLY A 216 -15.87 -24.70 8.11
CA GLY A 216 -14.69 -24.08 8.73
C GLY A 216 -14.43 -22.67 8.24
N ASP A 217 -14.72 -22.40 6.98
CA ASP A 217 -14.55 -21.07 6.37
C ASP A 217 -15.61 -20.07 6.88
N GLU A 218 -16.88 -20.47 6.92
CA GLU A 218 -17.96 -19.67 7.49
C GLU A 218 -17.73 -19.39 9.00
N ARG A 219 -17.22 -20.39 9.72
CA ARG A 219 -16.84 -20.25 11.13
C ARG A 219 -15.68 -19.27 11.31
N ALA A 220 -14.62 -19.38 10.52
CA ALA A 220 -13.48 -18.46 10.57
C ALA A 220 -13.88 -17.00 10.30
N ALA A 221 -14.77 -16.78 9.32
CA ALA A 221 -15.32 -15.45 9.03
C ALA A 221 -16.19 -14.93 10.18
N PHE A 222 -17.02 -15.77 10.79
CA PHE A 222 -17.87 -15.40 11.92
C PHE A 222 -17.04 -15.06 13.17
N GLU A 223 -16.08 -15.91 13.52
CA GLU A 223 -15.17 -15.68 14.66
C GLU A 223 -14.38 -14.38 14.51
N LEU A 224 -13.89 -14.10 13.29
CA LEU A 224 -13.22 -12.81 13.01
C LEU A 224 -14.17 -11.62 13.19
N GLY A 225 -15.41 -11.73 12.67
CA GLY A 225 -16.41 -10.66 12.75
C GLY A 225 -16.94 -10.39 14.16
N THR A 226 -16.73 -11.32 15.08
CA THR A 226 -17.19 -11.26 16.49
C THR A 226 -16.05 -11.14 17.50
N ASP A 227 -14.79 -11.10 17.04
CA ASP A 227 -13.63 -10.90 17.91
C ASP A 227 -13.64 -9.47 18.48
N PRO A 228 -13.78 -9.29 19.82
CA PRO A 228 -13.93 -7.96 20.41
C PRO A 228 -12.72 -7.06 20.19
N LYS A 229 -11.49 -7.62 20.13
CA LYS A 229 -10.26 -6.86 19.91
C LYS A 229 -10.22 -6.33 18.49
N GLU A 230 -10.41 -7.20 17.50
CA GLU A 230 -10.35 -6.84 16.07
C GLU A 230 -11.45 -5.84 15.70
N VAL A 231 -12.65 -6.03 16.23
CA VAL A 231 -13.77 -5.10 16.04
C VAL A 231 -13.47 -3.73 16.66
N ALA A 232 -12.98 -3.69 17.92
CA ALA A 232 -12.66 -2.44 18.59
C ALA A 232 -11.54 -1.66 17.87
N GLU A 233 -10.50 -2.35 17.40
CA GLU A 233 -9.43 -1.73 16.62
C GLU A 233 -9.96 -1.14 15.31
N LEU A 234 -10.80 -1.87 14.58
CA LEU A 234 -11.36 -1.36 13.32
C LEU A 234 -12.30 -0.17 13.56
N VAL A 235 -13.11 -0.19 14.61
CA VAL A 235 -13.99 0.93 14.97
C VAL A 235 -13.17 2.18 15.30
N MET A 236 -12.10 2.05 16.07
CA MET A 236 -11.21 3.16 16.42
C MET A 236 -10.54 3.76 15.17
N ILE A 237 -10.02 2.92 14.28
CA ILE A 237 -9.41 3.38 13.03
C ILE A 237 -10.47 4.00 12.09
N THR A 238 -11.67 3.46 12.06
CA THR A 238 -12.78 4.04 11.28
C THR A 238 -13.09 5.46 11.76
N ASP A 239 -13.11 5.71 13.08
CA ASP A 239 -13.34 7.06 13.62
C ASP A 239 -12.17 8.00 13.30
N LEU A 240 -10.94 7.53 13.37
CA LEU A 240 -9.76 8.30 13.00
C LEU A 240 -9.80 8.72 11.52
N LEU A 241 -10.11 7.80 10.60
CA LEU A 241 -10.21 8.10 9.17
C LEU A 241 -11.45 8.94 8.84
N ARG A 242 -12.53 8.82 9.60
CA ARG A 242 -13.67 9.74 9.50
C ARG A 242 -13.24 11.17 9.81
N ASN A 243 -12.37 11.35 10.80
CA ASN A 243 -11.79 12.66 11.11
C ASN A 243 -10.87 13.15 9.98
N ASP A 244 -10.04 12.29 9.39
CA ASP A 244 -9.19 12.63 8.24
C ASP A 244 -10.05 13.11 7.05
N LEU A 245 -11.12 12.38 6.70
CA LEU A 245 -12.05 12.79 5.67
C LEU A 245 -12.77 14.09 6.03
N GLY A 246 -13.02 14.35 7.31
CA GLY A 246 -13.62 15.60 7.80
C GLY A 246 -12.82 16.84 7.42
N ALA A 247 -11.50 16.73 7.30
CA ALA A 247 -10.64 17.84 6.89
C ALA A 247 -10.77 18.21 5.41
N ILE A 248 -11.11 17.26 4.55
CA ILE A 248 -11.15 17.43 3.10
C ILE A 248 -12.57 17.43 2.50
N CYS A 249 -13.56 16.97 3.25
CA CYS A 249 -14.93 16.86 2.79
C CYS A 249 -15.80 18.06 3.21
N GLN A 250 -16.94 18.21 2.55
CA GLN A 250 -17.98 19.16 2.91
C GLN A 250 -18.55 18.80 4.28
N PHE A 251 -18.82 19.82 5.10
CA PHE A 251 -19.40 19.63 6.42
C PHE A 251 -20.71 18.82 6.36
N GLY A 252 -20.83 17.81 7.22
CA GLY A 252 -21.99 16.93 7.29
C GLY A 252 -22.11 15.88 6.18
N SER A 253 -21.13 15.79 5.26
CA SER A 253 -21.16 14.81 4.17
C SER A 253 -20.43 13.50 4.47
N VAL A 254 -19.62 13.45 5.53
CA VAL A 254 -18.87 12.25 5.89
C VAL A 254 -19.77 11.24 6.59
N GLU A 255 -19.86 10.05 6.01
CA GLU A 255 -20.65 8.93 6.53
C GLU A 255 -19.86 7.62 6.55
N VAL A 256 -20.16 6.77 7.53
CA VAL A 256 -19.66 5.39 7.56
C VAL A 256 -20.72 4.50 6.91
N ARG A 257 -20.48 4.10 5.67
CA ARG A 257 -21.40 3.27 4.90
C ARG A 257 -21.45 1.83 5.39
N ASP A 258 -20.23 1.27 5.60
CA ASP A 258 -20.07 -0.05 6.16
C ASP A 258 -19.20 0.06 7.40
N LEU A 259 -19.71 -0.39 8.51
CA LEU A 259 -18.95 -0.52 9.76
C LEU A 259 -18.76 -2.00 10.07
N VAL A 260 -17.51 -2.44 10.15
CA VAL A 260 -17.13 -3.82 10.49
C VAL A 260 -17.82 -4.85 9.58
N ARG A 261 -17.37 -4.92 8.34
CA ARG A 261 -17.77 -5.96 7.39
C ARG A 261 -16.64 -6.95 7.18
N SER A 262 -16.95 -8.22 7.09
CA SER A 262 -15.99 -9.24 6.68
C SER A 262 -15.93 -9.37 5.17
N ARG A 263 -14.72 -9.57 4.64
CA ARG A 263 -14.49 -9.91 3.23
C ARG A 263 -13.53 -11.07 3.13
N SER A 264 -13.89 -12.02 2.28
CA SER A 264 -13.05 -13.16 1.95
C SER A 264 -12.19 -12.84 0.73
N PHE A 265 -10.89 -13.09 0.87
CA PHE A 265 -9.92 -13.12 -0.23
C PHE A 265 -9.53 -14.58 -0.48
N SER A 266 -8.63 -14.83 -1.41
CA SER A 266 -8.23 -16.19 -1.78
C SER A 266 -7.72 -17.03 -0.60
N HIS A 267 -6.97 -16.42 0.33
CA HIS A 267 -6.29 -17.13 1.42
C HIS A 267 -6.71 -16.68 2.82
N VAL A 268 -7.39 -15.53 2.93
CA VAL A 268 -7.72 -14.92 4.22
C VAL A 268 -9.08 -14.24 4.21
N HIS A 269 -9.66 -14.10 5.41
CA HIS A 269 -10.73 -13.16 5.70
C HIS A 269 -10.14 -11.91 6.34
N HIS A 270 -10.70 -10.75 6.00
CA HIS A 270 -10.40 -9.46 6.65
C HIS A 270 -11.68 -8.76 7.09
N LEU A 271 -11.55 -7.95 8.15
CA LEU A 271 -12.54 -6.94 8.47
C LEU A 271 -12.19 -5.62 7.78
N PHE A 272 -13.18 -4.92 7.29
CA PHE A 272 -13.04 -3.59 6.72
C PHE A 272 -14.21 -2.69 7.11
N SER A 273 -13.99 -1.39 7.02
CA SER A 273 -15.03 -0.38 7.02
C SER A 273 -14.97 0.43 5.72
N THR A 274 -16.05 1.11 5.38
CA THR A 274 -16.11 2.04 4.25
C THR A 274 -16.56 3.39 4.75
N ILE A 275 -15.71 4.40 4.61
CA ILE A 275 -16.03 5.79 4.97
C ILE A 275 -16.05 6.59 3.67
N GLU A 276 -17.11 7.38 3.48
CA GLU A 276 -17.31 8.20 2.30
C GLU A 276 -17.61 9.64 2.67
N GLY A 277 -17.37 10.55 1.74
CA GLY A 277 -17.74 11.94 1.87
C GLY A 277 -17.76 12.63 0.51
N LYS A 278 -18.17 13.90 0.52
CA LYS A 278 -18.10 14.77 -0.67
C LYS A 278 -16.94 15.73 -0.52
N LEU A 279 -16.06 15.75 -1.51
CA LEU A 279 -14.92 16.66 -1.55
C LEU A 279 -15.38 18.11 -1.36
N ARG A 280 -14.66 18.85 -0.55
CA ARG A 280 -14.95 20.27 -0.31
C ARG A 280 -14.77 21.07 -1.62
N LEU A 281 -15.69 21.97 -1.89
CA LEU A 281 -15.65 22.82 -3.07
C LEU A 281 -14.35 23.62 -3.12
N GLY A 282 -13.69 23.57 -4.26
CA GLY A 282 -12.43 24.29 -4.51
C GLY A 282 -11.16 23.56 -4.02
N LEU A 283 -11.28 22.43 -3.30
CA LEU A 283 -10.14 21.62 -2.92
C LEU A 283 -9.71 20.71 -4.09
N GLY A 284 -8.44 20.77 -4.47
CA GLY A 284 -7.85 19.93 -5.51
C GLY A 284 -7.62 18.49 -5.01
N MET A 285 -7.55 17.52 -5.94
CA MET A 285 -7.30 16.12 -5.60
C MET A 285 -5.93 15.92 -4.93
N VAL A 286 -4.90 16.63 -5.41
CA VAL A 286 -3.53 16.54 -4.87
C VAL A 286 -3.50 17.02 -3.42
N GLU A 287 -4.11 18.17 -3.16
CA GLU A 287 -4.21 18.72 -1.81
C GLU A 287 -5.02 17.81 -0.89
N ALA A 288 -6.13 17.24 -1.38
CA ALA A 288 -6.94 16.29 -0.61
C ALA A 288 -6.14 15.04 -0.19
N VAL A 289 -5.32 14.49 -1.08
CA VAL A 289 -4.45 13.35 -0.75
C VAL A 289 -3.40 13.75 0.28
N LYS A 290 -2.75 14.92 0.10
CA LYS A 290 -1.73 15.45 1.02
C LYS A 290 -2.28 15.66 2.43
N GLU A 291 -3.47 16.27 2.56
CA GLU A 291 -4.10 16.54 3.87
C GLU A 291 -4.43 15.27 4.67
N CYS A 292 -4.64 14.14 3.99
CA CYS A 292 -4.87 12.86 4.64
C CYS A 292 -3.57 12.12 5.04
N LEU A 293 -2.40 12.54 4.52
CA LEU A 293 -1.11 11.93 4.84
C LEU A 293 -0.51 12.50 6.15
N PRO A 294 0.26 11.66 6.86
CA PRO A 294 0.29 10.20 6.74
C PRO A 294 -1.03 9.56 7.18
N GLY A 295 -1.34 8.37 6.65
CA GLY A 295 -2.61 7.69 6.93
C GLY A 295 -2.82 7.36 8.39
N GLY A 296 -4.03 7.58 8.91
CA GLY A 296 -4.38 7.30 10.30
C GLY A 296 -4.22 5.83 10.68
N SER A 297 -4.55 4.91 9.77
CA SER A 297 -4.49 3.45 9.98
C SER A 297 -3.08 2.90 10.23
N VAL A 298 -2.04 3.65 9.85
CA VAL A 298 -0.62 3.25 9.93
C VAL A 298 0.21 4.16 10.84
N THR A 299 -0.40 5.12 11.51
CA THR A 299 0.25 6.03 12.46
C THR A 299 -0.19 5.78 13.89
N GLY A 300 -1.36 6.24 14.27
CA GLY A 300 -1.93 6.09 15.60
C GLY A 300 -2.85 7.24 15.97
N ALA A 301 -3.30 7.25 17.21
CA ALA A 301 -4.26 8.23 17.70
C ALA A 301 -3.84 8.83 19.07
N PRO A 302 -3.82 10.15 19.23
CA PRO A 302 -3.96 11.22 18.21
C PRO A 302 -2.83 11.22 17.18
N LYS A 303 -3.13 11.43 15.89
CA LYS A 303 -2.21 11.24 14.77
C LYS A 303 -0.88 12.00 14.93
N ARG A 304 -0.94 13.31 15.17
CA ARG A 304 0.25 14.16 15.29
C ARG A 304 1.22 13.65 16.37
N ARG A 305 0.70 13.36 17.55
CA ARG A 305 1.52 12.89 18.66
C ARG A 305 2.09 11.49 18.39
N ALA A 306 1.29 10.61 17.76
CA ALA A 306 1.75 9.29 17.35
C ALA A 306 2.93 9.38 16.37
N VAL A 307 2.88 10.28 15.37
CA VAL A 307 4.00 10.50 14.44
C VAL A 307 5.27 10.97 15.15
N GLU A 308 5.18 11.89 16.10
CA GLU A 308 6.33 12.35 16.91
C GLU A 308 6.99 11.19 17.67
N ILE A 309 6.16 10.32 18.26
CA ILE A 309 6.63 9.14 19.01
C ILE A 309 7.27 8.11 18.04
N LEU A 310 6.66 7.82 16.90
CA LEU A 310 7.23 6.94 15.89
C LEU A 310 8.64 7.39 15.48
N GLN A 311 8.79 8.68 15.16
CA GLN A 311 10.07 9.26 14.74
C GLN A 311 11.15 9.17 15.84
N SER A 312 10.75 9.11 17.11
CA SER A 312 11.68 8.94 18.24
C SER A 312 12.06 7.49 18.52
N LEU A 313 11.21 6.53 18.16
CA LEU A 313 11.38 5.11 18.47
C LEU A 313 11.94 4.30 17.31
N GLU A 314 11.59 4.64 16.08
CA GLU A 314 12.01 3.88 14.89
C GLU A 314 13.45 4.25 14.50
N VAL A 315 14.25 3.21 14.22
CA VAL A 315 15.70 3.37 13.96
C VAL A 315 16.02 3.83 12.54
N GLU A 316 15.05 3.84 11.64
CA GLU A 316 15.24 4.22 10.24
C GLU A 316 13.97 4.84 9.65
N PRO A 317 14.11 5.75 8.66
CA PRO A 317 12.96 6.41 8.04
C PRO A 317 12.07 5.40 7.31
N ARG A 318 10.78 5.69 7.29
CA ARG A 318 9.79 4.81 6.66
C ARG A 318 9.86 4.82 5.14
N GLY A 319 10.15 5.96 4.51
CA GLY A 319 10.12 6.14 3.07
C GLY A 319 8.71 5.87 2.51
N PHE A 320 8.59 5.12 1.43
CA PHE A 320 7.29 4.77 0.87
C PHE A 320 6.50 3.72 1.67
N TYR A 321 7.13 3.04 2.61
CA TYR A 321 6.38 2.20 3.54
C TYR A 321 5.47 3.09 4.41
N THR A 322 4.17 2.77 4.42
CA THR A 322 3.09 3.55 5.05
C THR A 322 2.83 4.95 4.43
N GLY A 323 3.44 5.23 3.29
CA GLY A 323 3.03 6.29 2.39
C GLY A 323 1.82 5.88 1.54
N ALA A 324 1.64 6.53 0.40
CA ALA A 324 0.54 6.25 -0.52
C ALA A 324 1.04 6.11 -1.96
N VAL A 325 0.69 5.01 -2.64
CA VAL A 325 1.08 4.76 -4.03
C VAL A 325 -0.17 4.54 -4.89
N GLY A 326 -0.24 5.22 -6.04
CA GLY A 326 -1.42 5.16 -6.87
C GLY A 326 -1.38 6.08 -8.07
N TYR A 327 -2.52 6.67 -8.41
CA TYR A 327 -2.60 7.54 -9.57
C TYR A 327 -3.59 8.69 -9.40
N PHE A 328 -3.32 9.75 -10.15
CA PHE A 328 -4.25 10.82 -10.49
C PHE A 328 -4.61 10.69 -11.98
N GLY A 329 -5.85 10.33 -12.29
CA GLY A 329 -6.37 10.24 -13.65
C GLY A 329 -6.65 11.62 -14.24
N TYR A 330 -6.39 11.79 -15.54
CA TYR A 330 -6.69 13.05 -16.25
C TYR A 330 -8.19 13.27 -16.46
N ASP A 331 -9.00 12.30 -16.06
CA ASP A 331 -10.46 12.36 -15.99
C ASP A 331 -10.99 12.91 -14.66
N GLY A 332 -10.13 13.26 -13.72
CA GLY A 332 -10.51 13.73 -12.39
C GLY A 332 -10.78 12.60 -11.40
N THR A 333 -10.28 11.39 -11.66
CA THR A 333 -10.23 10.31 -10.69
C THR A 333 -8.90 10.29 -9.94
N ALA A 334 -8.91 9.78 -8.71
CA ALA A 334 -7.67 9.45 -7.99
C ALA A 334 -7.87 8.15 -7.20
N ARG A 335 -6.84 7.31 -7.15
CA ARG A 335 -6.83 6.11 -6.32
C ARG A 335 -5.45 5.84 -5.80
N PHE A 336 -5.36 5.75 -4.49
CA PHE A 336 -4.12 5.50 -3.76
C PHE A 336 -4.29 4.31 -2.82
N ALA A 337 -3.39 3.36 -2.95
CA ALA A 337 -3.20 2.29 -1.99
C ALA A 337 -2.35 2.77 -0.82
N MET A 338 -2.62 2.30 0.38
CA MET A 338 -1.70 2.43 1.49
C MET A 338 -0.41 1.68 1.18
N GLY A 339 0.75 2.28 1.44
CA GLY A 339 2.07 1.69 1.19
C GLY A 339 2.42 0.59 2.19
N ILE A 340 1.64 -0.48 2.22
CA ILE A 340 1.85 -1.67 3.07
C ILE A 340 2.01 -2.92 2.22
N ARG A 341 2.60 -3.97 2.79
CA ARG A 341 2.92 -5.20 2.04
C ARG A 341 3.69 -4.86 0.76
N MET A 342 4.70 -4.03 0.90
CA MET A 342 5.48 -3.50 -0.20
C MET A 342 6.98 -3.60 0.04
N ALA A 343 7.71 -3.57 -1.05
CA ALA A 343 9.15 -3.45 -1.10
C ALA A 343 9.58 -2.15 -1.80
N GLU A 344 10.61 -1.53 -1.28
CA GLU A 344 11.46 -0.59 -1.98
C GLU A 344 12.68 -1.36 -2.51
N ILE A 345 12.92 -1.27 -3.80
CA ILE A 345 13.97 -2.03 -4.49
C ILE A 345 14.99 -1.03 -5.03
N THR A 346 16.26 -1.24 -4.69
CA THR A 346 17.38 -0.43 -5.20
C THR A 346 18.52 -1.36 -5.58
N GLY A 347 18.85 -1.43 -6.87
CA GLY A 347 19.83 -2.38 -7.36
C GLY A 347 19.43 -3.83 -7.03
N ASN A 348 20.24 -4.51 -6.25
CA ASN A 348 20.03 -5.89 -5.81
C ASN A 348 19.32 -6.00 -4.45
N THR A 349 19.05 -4.88 -3.78
CA THR A 349 18.48 -4.84 -2.43
C THR A 349 16.97 -4.67 -2.46
N VAL A 350 16.27 -5.54 -1.76
CA VAL A 350 14.83 -5.44 -1.46
C VAL A 350 14.66 -5.03 -0.01
N ARG A 351 14.07 -3.87 0.26
CA ARG A 351 13.75 -3.37 1.60
C ARG A 351 12.25 -3.41 1.83
N CYS A 352 11.81 -4.04 2.90
CA CYS A 352 10.40 -4.18 3.29
C CYS A 352 10.15 -3.64 4.69
N GLY A 353 9.15 -2.79 4.84
CA GLY A 353 8.63 -2.38 6.14
C GLY A 353 7.51 -3.31 6.61
N VAL A 354 7.49 -3.63 7.90
CA VAL A 354 6.41 -4.34 8.58
C VAL A 354 6.17 -3.72 9.95
N GLY A 355 4.93 -3.69 10.42
CA GLY A 355 4.60 -3.07 11.69
C GLY A 355 3.33 -3.62 12.32
N SER A 356 3.13 -3.30 13.60
CA SER A 356 1.93 -3.65 14.34
C SER A 356 1.37 -2.46 15.13
N GLY A 357 0.07 -2.52 15.42
CA GLY A 357 -0.64 -1.49 16.18
C GLY A 357 -0.53 -1.75 17.67
N ILE A 358 0.23 -0.94 18.37
CA ILE A 358 0.50 -1.07 19.80
C ILE A 358 -0.56 -0.33 20.60
N THR A 359 -1.23 -1.07 21.47
CA THR A 359 -2.17 -0.57 22.48
C THR A 359 -1.69 -0.94 23.87
N ILE A 360 -2.35 -0.49 24.92
CA ILE A 360 -1.96 -0.81 26.31
C ILE A 360 -2.00 -2.32 26.60
N GLY A 361 -2.79 -3.09 25.83
CA GLY A 361 -2.91 -4.55 25.99
C GLY A 361 -1.97 -5.36 25.11
N SER A 362 -1.10 -4.73 24.33
CA SER A 362 -0.16 -5.42 23.45
C SER A 362 0.92 -6.16 24.22
N ASP A 363 1.16 -7.44 23.84
CA ASP A 363 2.30 -8.20 24.34
C ASP A 363 3.55 -7.90 23.49
N PRO A 364 4.66 -7.41 24.09
CA PRO A 364 5.82 -6.96 23.31
C PRO A 364 6.41 -7.99 22.34
N LEU A 365 6.52 -9.26 22.74
CA LEU A 365 7.04 -10.31 21.87
C LEU A 365 5.96 -10.81 20.90
N GLY A 366 4.70 -10.84 21.32
CA GLY A 366 3.56 -11.16 20.46
C GLY A 366 3.43 -10.20 19.29
N GLU A 367 3.66 -8.90 19.52
CA GLU A 367 3.64 -7.88 18.45
C GLU A 367 4.80 -8.07 17.45
N TYR A 368 5.97 -8.51 17.91
CA TYR A 368 7.05 -8.89 17.00
C TYR A 368 6.65 -10.07 16.11
N GLU A 369 6.05 -11.12 16.66
CA GLU A 369 5.56 -12.28 15.90
C GLU A 369 4.45 -11.85 14.90
N GLU A 370 3.60 -10.91 15.26
CA GLU A 370 2.63 -10.33 14.33
C GLU A 370 3.31 -9.65 13.13
N THR A 371 4.42 -8.94 13.34
CA THR A 371 5.18 -8.36 12.22
C THR A 371 5.75 -9.44 11.31
N LYS A 372 6.19 -10.60 11.83
CA LYS A 372 6.64 -11.74 11.01
C LYS A 372 5.50 -12.30 10.17
N ALA A 373 4.33 -12.48 10.76
CA ALA A 373 3.15 -12.92 10.01
C ALA A 373 2.78 -11.95 8.88
N LYS A 374 2.95 -10.65 9.10
CA LYS A 374 2.74 -9.62 8.06
C LYS A 374 3.83 -9.61 6.98
N ALA A 375 5.07 -9.99 7.32
CA ALA A 375 6.18 -10.12 6.36
C ALA A 375 6.02 -11.32 5.42
N ARG A 376 5.25 -12.32 5.81
CA ARG A 376 5.16 -13.63 5.15
C ARG A 376 4.95 -13.54 3.63
N VAL A 377 4.07 -12.66 3.17
CA VAL A 377 3.79 -12.49 1.74
C VAL A 377 5.04 -12.06 0.95
N MET A 378 5.90 -11.23 1.55
CA MET A 378 7.15 -10.77 0.92
C MET A 378 8.18 -11.90 0.88
N VAL A 379 8.29 -12.66 1.97
CA VAL A 379 9.20 -13.82 2.08
C VAL A 379 8.81 -14.90 1.08
N GLU A 380 7.53 -15.26 1.02
CA GLU A 380 6.99 -16.24 0.06
C GLU A 380 7.18 -15.79 -1.41
N ALA A 381 6.93 -14.51 -1.70
CA ALA A 381 7.11 -13.96 -3.04
C ALA A 381 8.59 -14.00 -3.47
N MET A 382 9.52 -13.68 -2.58
CA MET A 382 10.95 -13.76 -2.85
C MET A 382 11.40 -15.22 -3.08
N ALA A 383 10.93 -16.15 -2.25
CA ALA A 383 11.23 -17.57 -2.43
C ALA A 383 10.73 -18.10 -3.78
N ALA A 384 9.50 -17.75 -4.17
CA ALA A 384 8.91 -18.12 -5.47
C ALA A 384 9.69 -17.50 -6.65
N TYR A 385 10.06 -16.23 -6.55
CA TYR A 385 10.89 -15.54 -7.54
C TYR A 385 12.26 -16.23 -7.71
N GLN A 386 12.95 -16.55 -6.62
CA GLN A 386 14.25 -17.24 -6.65
C GLN A 386 14.14 -18.67 -7.22
N ALA A 387 13.10 -19.41 -6.86
CA ALA A 387 12.85 -20.74 -7.40
C ALA A 387 12.63 -20.70 -8.92
N ALA A 388 11.83 -19.74 -9.41
CA ALA A 388 11.60 -19.58 -10.85
C ALA A 388 12.87 -19.22 -11.64
N ARG A 389 13.77 -18.43 -11.05
CA ARG A 389 15.06 -18.11 -11.67
C ARG A 389 15.97 -19.33 -11.81
N ARG A 390 16.01 -20.19 -10.77
CA ARG A 390 16.84 -21.44 -10.80
C ARG A 390 16.38 -22.42 -11.87
N VAL A 391 15.10 -22.44 -12.21
CA VAL A 391 14.56 -23.31 -13.27
C VAL A 391 14.90 -22.79 -14.66
N ARG A 392 15.09 -21.46 -14.81
CA ARG A 392 15.41 -20.82 -16.11
C ARG A 392 16.92 -20.74 -16.39
N ALA A 393 17.77 -20.90 -15.39
CA ALA A 393 19.24 -20.92 -15.50
C ALA A 393 19.75 -22.33 -15.79
#